data_d1ac02e96f0a92adf0f95a6aa52a26b0
#
_entry.id   d1ac02e96f0a92adf0f95a6aa52a26b0
#
_cell.length_a   1.000
_cell.length_b   1.000
_cell.length_c   1.000
_cell.angle_alpha   90.00
_cell.angle_beta   90.00
_cell.angle_gamma   90.00
#
_symmetry.space_group_name_H-M   'P 1'
#
loop_
_entity.id
_entity.type
_entity.pdbx_description
1 polymer ?
#
loop_
_entity_poly.entity_id
_entity_poly.type
_entity_poly.pdbx_seq_one_letter_code
_entity_poly.pdbx_strand_id
1 'polypeptide(L)'
;MIKLQKILYAFWVILLLVALSPLQLQAQDYTDALSLTVVGKYCQTQHPWDRLDAWEGMSEGEKGQARQSAGLAVAFSTNSKSIGVRVVWRKKASDGGNQGAIAARGFDLYINKDGQWLWAGNGFPRKNTPGEAYEVELIQDSGNGDKHCLLYLPLSSEIASLDIVTKEGSWIEADPQPFTGRIAVWGSSYTHGSGAGRCAMTWEAQLSRASGYNFINLGFSGNCKLQPYFADALLDAPAVDAFVFDAFSNPSPDQVRERLEPFVRTFVKARPGVPLIFIQTIYREKRNFSPSYNEREKGKRETADAMMRQMVEKYPDVYWITTTSAASPTHEATSDGSHPDSYGYMLWMESVKAPILEVLHKYGL
;
A
#
# COMPACT_ATOMS: atom_id res chain seq x y z
N MET A 1 13.61 66.48 -4.40
CA MET A 1 12.28 65.86 -4.59
C MET A 1 12.13 65.09 -5.91
N ILE A 2 12.53 65.59 -7.06
CA ILE A 2 12.32 64.95 -8.39
C ILE A 2 13.07 63.58 -8.54
N LYS A 3 14.25 63.41 -7.95
CA LYS A 3 14.99 62.11 -8.01
C LYS A 3 14.33 61.01 -7.21
N LEU A 4 13.72 61.31 -6.08
CA LEU A 4 13.04 60.29 -5.25
C LEU A 4 11.75 59.80 -5.87
N GLN A 5 11.00 60.67 -6.56
CA GLN A 5 9.78 60.30 -7.29
C GLN A 5 10.08 59.37 -8.47
N LYS A 6 11.19 59.59 -9.19
CA LYS A 6 11.58 58.71 -10.34
C LYS A 6 12.02 57.28 -9.84
N ILE A 7 12.63 57.20 -8.67
CA ILE A 7 13.02 55.92 -8.09
C ILE A 7 11.77 55.16 -7.57
N LEU A 8 10.83 55.83 -6.98
CA LEU A 8 9.55 55.23 -6.55
C LEU A 8 8.74 54.74 -7.78
N TYR A 9 8.67 55.54 -8.87
CA TYR A 9 7.97 55.14 -10.07
C TYR A 9 8.61 53.92 -10.77
N ALA A 10 9.95 53.84 -10.81
CA ALA A 10 10.67 52.69 -11.32
C ALA A 10 10.44 51.42 -10.47
N PHE A 11 10.36 51.57 -9.13
CA PHE A 11 10.05 50.47 -8.21
C PHE A 11 8.63 49.94 -8.40
N TRP A 12 7.65 50.83 -8.61
CA TRP A 12 6.25 50.46 -8.87
C TRP A 12 6.06 49.78 -10.23
N VAL A 13 6.78 50.23 -11.26
CA VAL A 13 6.75 49.61 -12.60
C VAL A 13 7.39 48.21 -12.57
N ILE A 14 8.48 48.02 -11.83
CA ILE A 14 9.10 46.70 -11.65
C ILE A 14 8.19 45.79 -10.82
N LEU A 15 7.53 46.28 -9.77
CA LEU A 15 6.55 45.49 -8.98
C LEU A 15 5.33 45.10 -9.83
N LEU A 16 4.83 45.97 -10.71
CA LEU A 16 3.73 45.68 -11.65
C LEU A 16 4.16 44.65 -12.72
N LEU A 17 5.40 44.72 -13.21
CA LEU A 17 5.91 43.75 -14.21
C LEU A 17 6.16 42.36 -13.57
N VAL A 18 6.53 42.29 -12.31
CA VAL A 18 6.65 41.02 -11.56
C VAL A 18 5.26 40.47 -11.22
N ALA A 19 4.25 41.33 -10.96
CA ALA A 19 2.87 40.89 -10.70
C ALA A 19 2.10 40.49 -11.98
N LEU A 20 2.61 40.84 -13.16
CA LEU A 20 2.06 40.49 -14.47
C LEU A 20 2.86 39.36 -15.18
N SER A 21 3.73 38.65 -14.47
CA SER A 21 4.20 37.37 -14.98
C SER A 21 2.96 36.49 -15.16
N PRO A 22 2.54 36.16 -16.39
CA PRO A 22 1.44 35.23 -16.54
C PRO A 22 1.89 33.95 -15.80
N LEU A 23 1.10 33.50 -14.85
CA LEU A 23 1.13 32.10 -14.53
C LEU A 23 0.91 31.39 -15.86
N GLN A 24 1.99 30.96 -16.51
CA GLN A 24 1.87 30.09 -17.66
C GLN A 24 1.22 28.83 -17.08
N LEU A 25 -0.10 28.72 -17.21
CA LEU A 25 -0.75 27.43 -17.18
C LEU A 25 -0.02 26.62 -18.25
N GLN A 26 0.90 25.76 -17.82
CA GLN A 26 1.50 24.82 -18.75
C GLN A 26 0.35 23.93 -19.21
N ALA A 27 0.12 23.90 -20.51
CA ALA A 27 -0.85 23.01 -21.09
C ALA A 27 -0.47 21.56 -20.73
N GLN A 28 -1.47 20.77 -20.39
CA GLN A 28 -1.33 19.44 -19.80
C GLN A 28 -2.15 18.44 -20.60
N ASP A 29 -1.62 17.22 -20.73
CA ASP A 29 -2.32 16.08 -21.29
C ASP A 29 -2.78 15.15 -20.17
N TYR A 30 -3.96 14.55 -20.36
CA TYR A 30 -4.59 13.63 -19.41
C TYR A 30 -4.73 12.26 -20.05
N THR A 31 -4.21 11.25 -19.37
CA THR A 31 -4.29 9.83 -19.80
C THR A 31 -5.02 9.04 -18.75
N ASP A 32 -6.14 8.38 -19.13
CA ASP A 32 -6.85 7.47 -18.22
C ASP A 32 -5.90 6.38 -17.73
N ALA A 33 -5.71 6.32 -16.42
CA ALA A 33 -4.80 5.37 -15.79
C ALA A 33 -5.22 3.90 -16.00
N LEU A 34 -6.48 3.63 -16.38
CA LEU A 34 -6.95 2.29 -16.76
C LEU A 34 -6.47 1.85 -18.14
N SER A 35 -6.03 2.77 -19.00
CA SER A 35 -5.37 2.45 -20.26
C SER A 35 -3.91 2.01 -20.09
N LEU A 36 -3.37 2.16 -18.88
CA LEU A 36 -2.01 1.81 -18.51
C LEU A 36 -1.98 0.49 -17.72
N THR A 37 -0.82 0.05 -17.26
CA THR A 37 -0.69 -1.23 -16.54
C THR A 37 -1.05 -1.07 -15.07
N VAL A 38 -2.17 -1.66 -14.64
CA VAL A 38 -2.55 -1.73 -13.22
C VAL A 38 -1.79 -2.87 -12.53
N VAL A 39 -1.08 -2.53 -11.45
CA VAL A 39 -0.27 -3.43 -10.63
C VAL A 39 -0.96 -3.68 -9.29
N GLY A 40 -0.77 -4.88 -8.71
CA GLY A 40 -1.33 -5.21 -7.38
C GLY A 40 -2.81 -5.57 -7.39
N LYS A 41 -3.45 -5.71 -8.56
CA LYS A 41 -4.85 -6.10 -8.69
C LYS A 41 -5.02 -7.60 -8.42
N TYR A 42 -5.86 -7.92 -7.43
CA TYR A 42 -6.12 -9.30 -7.03
C TYR A 42 -7.09 -10.03 -7.95
N CYS A 43 -8.24 -9.41 -8.24
CA CYS A 43 -9.26 -9.95 -9.12
C CYS A 43 -9.97 -8.83 -9.88
N GLN A 44 -10.75 -9.18 -10.89
CA GLN A 44 -11.69 -8.22 -11.51
C GLN A 44 -12.76 -7.85 -10.48
N THR A 45 -13.11 -6.56 -10.42
CA THR A 45 -14.10 -6.02 -9.48
C THR A 45 -15.06 -5.10 -10.21
N GLN A 46 -16.23 -4.87 -9.64
CA GLN A 46 -17.26 -3.99 -10.21
C GLN A 46 -16.72 -2.57 -10.48
N HIS A 47 -15.86 -2.08 -9.60
CA HIS A 47 -15.14 -0.82 -9.79
C HIS A 47 -13.63 -1.09 -9.91
N PRO A 48 -12.96 -0.64 -10.97
CA PRO A 48 -11.60 -1.07 -11.30
C PRO A 48 -10.55 -0.75 -10.22
N TRP A 49 -10.79 0.25 -9.38
CA TRP A 49 -9.88 0.64 -8.30
C TRP A 49 -10.18 -0.03 -6.95
N ASP A 50 -11.18 -0.90 -6.88
CA ASP A 50 -11.47 -1.71 -5.69
C ASP A 50 -10.50 -2.90 -5.62
N ARG A 51 -10.09 -3.31 -4.42
CA ARG A 51 -9.23 -4.49 -4.20
C ARG A 51 -10.01 -5.80 -4.29
N LEU A 52 -11.20 -5.79 -3.71
CA LEU A 52 -12.17 -6.89 -3.71
C LEU A 52 -13.59 -6.33 -3.86
N ASP A 53 -14.48 -7.12 -4.42
CA ASP A 53 -15.92 -6.87 -4.30
C ASP A 53 -16.42 -7.22 -2.88
N ALA A 54 -17.58 -6.68 -2.54
CA ALA A 54 -18.25 -7.04 -1.29
C ALA A 54 -18.63 -8.53 -1.31
N TRP A 55 -18.33 -9.22 -0.22
CA TRP A 55 -18.64 -10.63 -0.05
C TRP A 55 -19.71 -10.83 1.01
N GLU A 56 -20.53 -11.88 0.87
CA GLU A 56 -21.50 -12.24 1.90
C GLU A 56 -20.78 -12.54 3.24
N GLY A 57 -21.33 -12.05 4.34
CA GLY A 57 -20.70 -12.14 5.66
C GLY A 57 -19.81 -10.97 6.04
N MET A 58 -19.35 -10.16 5.08
CA MET A 58 -18.58 -8.95 5.39
C MET A 58 -19.46 -7.87 6.05
N SER A 59 -18.94 -7.28 7.12
CA SER A 59 -19.50 -6.06 7.72
C SER A 59 -19.35 -4.86 6.77
N GLU A 60 -20.13 -3.79 6.99
CA GLU A 60 -20.02 -2.56 6.20
C GLU A 60 -18.62 -1.91 6.28
N GLY A 61 -17.93 -2.07 7.41
CA GLY A 61 -16.55 -1.64 7.57
C GLY A 61 -15.58 -2.42 6.67
N GLU A 62 -15.73 -3.73 6.59
CA GLU A 62 -14.94 -4.60 5.72
C GLU A 62 -15.21 -4.34 4.24
N LYS A 63 -16.49 -4.22 3.86
CA LYS A 63 -16.88 -3.81 2.50
C LYS A 63 -16.28 -2.46 2.12
N GLY A 64 -16.28 -1.49 3.06
CA GLY A 64 -15.63 -0.20 2.86
C GLY A 64 -14.12 -0.33 2.61
N GLN A 65 -13.45 -1.20 3.36
CA GLN A 65 -12.01 -1.43 3.16
C GLN A 65 -11.70 -2.20 1.88
N ALA A 66 -12.56 -3.11 1.45
CA ALA A 66 -12.43 -3.82 0.18
C ALA A 66 -12.41 -2.85 -1.03
N ARG A 67 -13.16 -1.75 -0.95
CA ARG A 67 -13.23 -0.71 -1.99
C ARG A 67 -12.06 0.28 -2.00
N GLN A 68 -11.18 0.25 -1.00
CA GLN A 68 -10.00 1.13 -0.94
C GLN A 68 -8.88 0.62 -1.85
N SER A 69 -8.06 1.53 -2.36
CA SER A 69 -7.03 1.23 -3.36
C SER A 69 -5.66 0.83 -2.79
N ALA A 70 -5.58 0.49 -1.49
CA ALA A 70 -4.31 0.12 -0.85
C ALA A 70 -3.54 -0.95 -1.62
N GLY A 71 -2.26 -0.70 -1.89
CA GLY A 71 -1.38 -1.63 -2.61
C GLY A 71 -1.56 -1.67 -4.13
N LEU A 72 -2.58 -0.99 -4.68
CA LEU A 72 -2.67 -0.80 -6.13
C LEU A 72 -1.63 0.22 -6.59
N ALA A 73 -1.11 0.01 -7.79
CA ALA A 73 -0.23 0.95 -8.46
C ALA A 73 -0.50 0.96 -9.98
N VAL A 74 0.06 1.97 -10.67
CA VAL A 74 0.02 2.08 -12.13
C VAL A 74 1.44 2.15 -12.66
N ALA A 75 1.79 1.28 -13.60
CA ALA A 75 3.08 1.27 -14.27
C ALA A 75 2.94 1.84 -15.69
N PHE A 76 3.81 2.79 -16.03
CA PHE A 76 3.81 3.47 -17.32
C PHE A 76 5.18 4.05 -17.64
N SER A 77 5.42 4.28 -18.93
CA SER A 77 6.57 5.03 -19.44
C SER A 77 6.17 6.39 -19.97
N THR A 78 7.03 7.39 -19.85
CA THR A 78 6.83 8.73 -20.38
C THR A 78 8.13 9.49 -20.52
N ASN A 79 8.20 10.43 -21.46
CA ASN A 79 9.27 11.42 -21.56
C ASN A 79 8.95 12.73 -20.84
N SER A 80 7.77 12.87 -20.22
CA SER A 80 7.36 14.07 -19.53
C SER A 80 8.30 14.43 -18.39
N LYS A 81 8.65 15.71 -18.26
CA LYS A 81 9.40 16.21 -17.11
C LYS A 81 8.54 16.42 -15.88
N SER A 82 7.29 16.81 -16.10
CA SER A 82 6.30 17.00 -15.03
C SER A 82 5.31 15.85 -15.07
N ILE A 83 5.07 15.24 -13.92
CA ILE A 83 4.13 14.14 -13.75
C ILE A 83 3.24 14.47 -12.55
N GLY A 84 1.94 14.38 -12.79
CA GLY A 84 0.91 14.57 -11.78
C GLY A 84 -0.21 13.55 -11.93
N VAL A 85 -1.25 13.74 -11.14
CA VAL A 85 -2.49 12.97 -11.22
C VAL A 85 -3.69 13.89 -11.17
N ARG A 86 -4.76 13.49 -11.85
CA ARG A 86 -6.10 14.04 -11.67
C ARG A 86 -7.02 12.94 -11.17
N VAL A 87 -7.60 13.15 -9.99
CA VAL A 87 -8.40 12.12 -9.32
C VAL A 87 -9.81 12.63 -9.01
N VAL A 88 -10.78 11.75 -9.18
CA VAL A 88 -12.16 11.91 -8.67
C VAL A 88 -12.39 10.85 -7.60
N TRP A 89 -12.83 11.27 -6.42
CA TRP A 89 -13.12 10.37 -5.32
C TRP A 89 -14.56 9.84 -5.38
N ARG A 90 -14.73 8.54 -5.18
CA ARG A 90 -16.04 7.94 -4.89
C ARG A 90 -16.38 8.13 -3.41
N LYS A 91 -15.38 7.96 -2.55
CA LYS A 91 -15.48 8.22 -1.12
C LYS A 91 -14.20 8.87 -0.60
N LYS A 92 -14.40 9.92 0.16
CA LYS A 92 -13.34 10.65 0.84
C LYS A 92 -12.69 9.78 1.93
N ALA A 93 -11.35 9.70 1.94
CA ALA A 93 -10.61 9.24 3.10
C ALA A 93 -10.68 10.27 4.23
N SER A 94 -10.90 9.81 5.45
CA SER A 94 -10.68 10.60 6.66
C SER A 94 -9.22 10.49 7.10
N ASP A 95 -8.65 11.58 7.61
CA ASP A 95 -7.37 11.52 8.29
C ASP A 95 -7.54 10.74 9.59
N GLY A 96 -6.81 9.66 9.77
CA GLY A 96 -6.77 8.90 11.02
C GLY A 96 -5.74 9.44 11.99
N GLY A 97 -5.86 9.12 13.26
CA GLY A 97 -4.88 9.54 14.28
C GLY A 97 -3.47 8.98 14.06
N ASN A 98 -3.34 7.91 13.27
CA ASN A 98 -2.07 7.24 12.96
C ASN A 98 -1.78 7.18 11.45
N GLN A 99 -2.56 7.87 10.62
CA GLN A 99 -2.38 7.87 9.17
C GLN A 99 -2.60 9.27 8.62
N GLY A 100 -1.52 9.92 8.18
CA GLY A 100 -1.57 11.26 7.60
C GLY A 100 -2.17 11.29 6.20
N ALA A 101 -2.48 12.49 5.72
CA ALA A 101 -3.12 12.74 4.43
C ALA A 101 -2.35 12.11 3.25
N ILE A 102 -1.03 12.14 3.28
CA ILE A 102 -0.17 11.59 2.21
C ILE A 102 -0.35 10.08 2.08
N ALA A 103 -0.52 9.34 3.16
CA ALA A 103 -0.77 7.91 3.10
C ALA A 103 -2.25 7.59 2.79
N ALA A 104 -3.18 8.33 3.41
CA ALA A 104 -4.61 8.04 3.34
C ALA A 104 -5.22 8.36 1.98
N ARG A 105 -4.80 9.47 1.33
CA ARG A 105 -5.32 9.98 0.05
C ARG A 105 -4.25 10.51 -0.90
N GLY A 106 -2.99 10.22 -0.65
CA GLY A 106 -1.87 10.64 -1.49
C GLY A 106 -1.46 9.59 -2.51
N PHE A 107 -0.66 10.05 -3.44
CA PHE A 107 -0.03 9.27 -4.49
C PHE A 107 1.48 9.30 -4.30
N ASP A 108 2.17 8.21 -4.63
CA ASP A 108 3.60 8.06 -4.36
C ASP A 108 4.30 7.54 -5.63
N LEU A 109 5.08 8.40 -6.28
CA LEU A 109 5.71 8.13 -7.55
C LEU A 109 7.14 7.60 -7.36
N TYR A 110 7.43 6.50 -8.02
CA TYR A 110 8.77 5.94 -8.18
C TYR A 110 9.16 5.96 -9.65
N ILE A 111 10.44 6.19 -9.93
CA ILE A 111 11.04 6.07 -11.26
C ILE A 111 12.13 5.02 -11.19
N ASN A 112 12.16 4.12 -12.18
CA ASN A 112 13.22 3.14 -12.30
C ASN A 112 14.49 3.83 -12.82
N LYS A 113 15.58 3.64 -12.12
CA LYS A 113 16.91 4.10 -12.53
C LYS A 113 17.89 2.95 -12.33
N ASP A 114 18.51 2.52 -13.41
CA ASP A 114 19.51 1.45 -13.40
C ASP A 114 19.00 0.14 -12.74
N GLY A 115 17.72 -0.21 -12.96
CA GLY A 115 17.06 -1.38 -12.40
C GLY A 115 16.55 -1.20 -10.96
N GLN A 116 16.67 -0.02 -10.38
CA GLN A 116 16.19 0.29 -9.03
C GLN A 116 15.01 1.27 -9.04
N TRP A 117 13.97 0.98 -8.27
CA TRP A 117 12.86 1.89 -8.05
C TRP A 117 13.23 2.95 -7.02
N LEU A 118 13.53 4.16 -7.49
CA LEU A 118 13.84 5.31 -6.64
C LEU A 118 12.61 6.18 -6.43
N TRP A 119 12.42 6.65 -5.22
CA TRP A 119 11.36 7.62 -4.94
C TRP A 119 11.61 8.93 -5.72
N ALA A 120 10.59 9.38 -6.43
CA ALA A 120 10.65 10.56 -7.29
C ALA A 120 9.81 11.72 -6.76
N GLY A 121 8.67 11.43 -6.14
CA GLY A 121 7.79 12.47 -5.64
C GLY A 121 6.50 11.92 -5.04
N ASN A 122 5.78 12.78 -4.34
CA ASN A 122 4.45 12.45 -3.84
C ASN A 122 3.58 13.71 -3.75
N GLY A 123 2.28 13.48 -3.62
CA GLY A 123 1.34 14.58 -3.41
C GLY A 123 -0.02 14.04 -2.98
N PHE A 124 -0.87 14.94 -2.46
CA PHE A 124 -2.24 14.61 -2.09
C PHE A 124 -3.17 15.81 -2.33
N PRO A 125 -4.43 15.59 -2.72
CA PRO A 125 -5.40 16.66 -2.82
C PRO A 125 -5.66 17.29 -1.46
N ARG A 126 -5.53 18.60 -1.36
CA ARG A 126 -5.84 19.35 -0.13
C ARG A 126 -7.34 19.36 0.16
N LYS A 127 -8.14 19.47 -0.91
CA LYS A 127 -9.58 19.26 -0.89
C LYS A 127 -9.88 17.84 -1.39
N ASN A 128 -10.99 17.27 -0.99
CA ASN A 128 -11.33 15.90 -1.34
C ASN A 128 -12.84 15.64 -1.27
N THR A 129 -13.62 16.55 -1.86
CA THR A 129 -15.08 16.39 -2.01
C THR A 129 -15.36 15.24 -2.99
N PRO A 130 -16.18 14.25 -2.65
CA PRO A 130 -16.58 13.21 -3.59
C PRO A 130 -17.24 13.80 -4.84
N GLY A 131 -16.91 13.24 -6.01
CA GLY A 131 -17.43 13.67 -7.31
C GLY A 131 -16.72 14.88 -7.94
N GLU A 132 -15.90 15.61 -7.19
CA GLU A 132 -15.06 16.67 -7.75
C GLU A 132 -13.70 16.13 -8.19
N ALA A 133 -13.17 16.69 -9.30
CA ALA A 133 -11.83 16.37 -9.79
C ALA A 133 -10.78 17.25 -9.10
N TYR A 134 -9.68 16.63 -8.68
CA TYR A 134 -8.53 17.31 -8.08
C TYR A 134 -7.25 16.94 -8.80
N GLU A 135 -6.44 17.93 -9.10
CA GLU A 135 -5.11 17.74 -9.65
C GLU A 135 -4.06 17.87 -8.56
N VAL A 136 -3.05 17.01 -8.65
CA VAL A 136 -1.89 16.99 -7.75
C VAL A 136 -0.65 16.77 -8.58
N GLU A 137 0.25 17.71 -8.53
CA GLU A 137 1.57 17.55 -9.10
C GLU A 137 2.44 16.71 -8.14
N LEU A 138 3.14 15.72 -8.69
CA LEU A 138 4.03 14.83 -7.95
C LEU A 138 5.49 15.21 -8.13
N ILE A 139 5.87 15.59 -9.35
CA ILE A 139 7.21 16.07 -9.71
C ILE A 139 7.13 17.08 -10.85
N GLN A 140 7.89 18.19 -10.76
CA GLN A 140 7.90 19.28 -11.75
C GLN A 140 8.99 19.11 -12.79
N ASP A 141 10.15 18.60 -12.42
CA ASP A 141 11.29 18.43 -13.29
C ASP A 141 12.03 17.13 -12.97
N SER A 142 11.63 16.06 -13.61
CA SER A 142 12.29 14.76 -13.55
C SER A 142 13.45 14.62 -14.55
N GLY A 143 13.87 15.72 -15.20
CA GLY A 143 14.90 15.73 -16.23
C GLY A 143 14.42 15.24 -17.60
N ASN A 144 15.36 15.23 -18.55
CA ASN A 144 15.11 14.76 -19.92
C ASN A 144 15.17 13.24 -20.02
N GLY A 145 14.64 12.70 -21.11
CA GLY A 145 14.68 11.28 -21.45
C GLY A 145 13.47 10.50 -20.95
N ASP A 146 13.43 9.24 -21.35
CA ASP A 146 12.33 8.32 -21.04
C ASP A 146 12.44 7.80 -19.62
N LYS A 147 11.30 7.59 -19.00
CA LYS A 147 11.17 7.18 -17.60
C LYS A 147 10.20 6.02 -17.49
N HIS A 148 10.61 4.96 -16.80
CA HIS A 148 9.72 3.92 -16.33
C HIS A 148 9.21 4.28 -14.95
N CYS A 149 7.91 4.44 -14.82
CA CYS A 149 7.24 4.98 -13.64
C CYS A 149 6.37 3.92 -12.95
N LEU A 150 6.33 3.97 -11.62
CA LEU A 150 5.43 3.18 -10.78
C LEU A 150 4.75 4.12 -9.79
N LEU A 151 3.45 4.33 -9.98
CA LEU A 151 2.63 5.23 -9.18
C LEU A 151 1.75 4.43 -8.23
N TYR A 152 2.07 4.46 -6.92
CA TYR A 152 1.24 3.85 -5.89
C TYR A 152 0.04 4.72 -5.53
N LEU A 153 -1.09 4.04 -5.28
CA LEU A 153 -2.38 4.65 -4.99
C LEU A 153 -2.64 4.78 -3.48
N PRO A 154 -3.58 5.63 -3.06
CA PRO A 154 -3.90 5.87 -1.65
C PRO A 154 -4.31 4.62 -0.88
N LEU A 155 -3.94 4.56 0.41
CA LEU A 155 -4.27 3.41 1.27
C LEU A 155 -5.73 3.37 1.73
N SER A 156 -6.41 4.53 1.85
CA SER A 156 -7.72 4.58 2.52
C SER A 156 -8.81 5.26 1.70
N SER A 157 -8.58 5.52 0.41
CA SER A 157 -9.53 6.22 -0.46
C SER A 157 -10.19 5.28 -1.45
N GLU A 158 -11.43 5.59 -1.81
CA GLU A 158 -12.18 4.96 -2.89
C GLU A 158 -12.13 5.88 -4.12
N ILE A 159 -11.46 5.44 -5.19
CA ILE A 159 -11.25 6.19 -6.42
C ILE A 159 -12.41 5.92 -7.39
N ALA A 160 -12.99 6.97 -7.97
CA ALA A 160 -13.95 6.88 -9.06
C ALA A 160 -13.24 6.88 -10.43
N SER A 161 -12.34 7.85 -10.65
CA SER A 161 -11.48 7.92 -11.84
C SER A 161 -10.11 8.48 -11.50
N LEU A 162 -9.12 8.12 -12.29
CA LEU A 162 -7.73 8.54 -12.15
C LEU A 162 -7.13 8.75 -13.53
N ASP A 163 -6.60 9.95 -13.78
CA ASP A 163 -5.80 10.24 -14.93
C ASP A 163 -4.35 10.53 -14.51
N ILE A 164 -3.39 10.10 -15.32
CA ILE A 164 -2.01 10.57 -15.24
C ILE A 164 -1.94 11.90 -15.99
N VAL A 165 -1.36 12.91 -15.36
CA VAL A 165 -1.19 14.24 -15.91
C VAL A 165 0.26 14.43 -16.33
N THR A 166 0.47 14.76 -17.60
CA THR A 166 1.80 15.02 -18.18
C THR A 166 1.84 16.39 -18.81
N LYS A 167 3.03 16.87 -19.11
CA LYS A 167 3.20 18.11 -19.89
C LYS A 167 2.68 17.88 -21.31
N GLU A 168 1.99 18.87 -21.87
CA GLU A 168 1.48 18.84 -23.25
C GLU A 168 2.55 18.41 -24.26
N GLY A 169 2.16 17.51 -25.16
CA GLY A 169 3.04 16.96 -26.19
C GLY A 169 4.05 15.94 -25.71
N SER A 170 3.97 15.52 -24.44
CA SER A 170 4.73 14.36 -23.96
C SER A 170 4.02 13.07 -24.35
N TRP A 171 4.77 12.03 -24.68
CA TRP A 171 4.19 10.71 -24.85
C TRP A 171 4.06 10.00 -23.51
N ILE A 172 3.08 9.10 -23.39
CA ILE A 172 2.86 8.18 -22.29
C ILE A 172 2.30 6.87 -22.82
N GLU A 173 2.79 5.74 -22.31
CA GLU A 173 2.34 4.41 -22.70
C GLU A 173 2.40 3.43 -21.51
N ALA A 174 1.66 2.33 -21.62
CA ALA A 174 1.64 1.28 -20.62
C ALA A 174 2.99 0.54 -20.56
N ASP A 175 3.59 0.42 -19.39
CA ASP A 175 4.75 -0.44 -19.16
C ASP A 175 4.32 -1.91 -18.97
N PRO A 176 5.18 -2.89 -19.23
CA PRO A 176 4.99 -4.24 -18.75
C PRO A 176 4.80 -4.31 -17.24
N GLN A 177 4.23 -5.41 -16.75
CA GLN A 177 4.15 -5.67 -15.29
C GLN A 177 5.56 -5.62 -14.68
N PRO A 178 5.82 -4.73 -13.71
CA PRO A 178 7.16 -4.55 -13.14
C PRO A 178 7.56 -5.67 -12.19
N PHE A 179 6.60 -6.47 -11.76
CA PHE A 179 6.78 -7.55 -10.79
C PHE A 179 6.24 -8.87 -11.34
N THR A 180 6.91 -9.97 -11.00
CA THR A 180 6.53 -11.33 -11.40
C THR A 180 5.72 -12.03 -10.30
N GLY A 181 5.01 -13.10 -10.68
CA GLY A 181 4.19 -13.88 -9.74
C GLY A 181 2.97 -13.13 -9.23
N ARG A 182 2.15 -13.85 -8.49
CA ARG A 182 0.93 -13.32 -7.84
C ARG A 182 0.87 -13.85 -6.42
N ILE A 183 1.31 -13.05 -5.45
CA ILE A 183 1.39 -13.45 -4.05
C ILE A 183 0.34 -12.66 -3.28
N ALA A 184 -0.73 -13.32 -2.85
CA ALA A 184 -1.80 -12.69 -2.10
C ALA A 184 -1.38 -12.47 -0.63
N VAL A 185 -1.39 -11.23 -0.16
CA VAL A 185 -1.06 -10.88 1.21
C VAL A 185 -2.32 -10.45 1.94
N TRP A 186 -2.96 -11.41 2.64
CA TRP A 186 -4.12 -11.08 3.47
C TRP A 186 -3.70 -10.80 4.90
N GLY A 187 -4.16 -9.70 5.46
CA GLY A 187 -3.69 -9.31 6.77
C GLY A 187 -4.50 -8.22 7.47
N SER A 188 -3.92 -7.74 8.54
CA SER A 188 -4.49 -6.76 9.46
C SER A 188 -4.30 -5.31 8.98
N SER A 189 -4.38 -4.36 9.93
CA SER A 189 -3.99 -2.97 9.72
C SER A 189 -2.52 -2.80 9.30
N TYR A 190 -1.68 -3.75 9.65
CA TYR A 190 -0.27 -3.74 9.26
C TYR A 190 -0.09 -4.00 7.75
N THR A 191 -0.85 -4.93 7.21
CA THR A 191 -0.89 -5.15 5.76
C THR A 191 -1.64 -4.03 5.05
N HIS A 192 -2.72 -3.49 5.64
CA HIS A 192 -3.42 -2.33 5.07
C HIS A 192 -2.53 -1.07 5.01
N GLY A 193 -1.51 -0.97 5.86
CA GLY A 193 -0.53 0.10 5.89
C GLY A 193 -0.82 1.22 6.90
N SER A 194 -1.59 0.94 7.98
CA SER A 194 -1.81 1.91 9.05
C SER A 194 -0.49 2.32 9.69
N GLY A 195 -0.24 3.63 9.81
CA GLY A 195 0.99 4.18 10.35
C GLY A 195 2.06 4.48 9.29
N ALA A 196 1.93 3.98 8.07
CA ALA A 196 2.84 4.32 7.00
C ALA A 196 2.81 5.84 6.69
N GLY A 197 3.95 6.44 6.52
CA GLY A 197 4.06 7.87 6.20
C GLY A 197 3.64 8.21 4.78
N ARG A 198 3.70 7.24 3.84
CA ARG A 198 3.33 7.34 2.43
C ARG A 198 2.74 6.00 1.97
N CYS A 199 1.91 6.01 0.93
CA CYS A 199 1.21 4.80 0.48
C CYS A 199 2.15 3.67 0.00
N ALA A 200 3.30 3.96 -0.57
CA ALA A 200 4.28 2.97 -1.01
C ALA A 200 5.23 2.46 0.10
N MET A 201 5.05 2.90 1.35
CA MET A 201 5.89 2.48 2.48
C MET A 201 5.29 1.37 3.34
N THR A 202 4.25 0.70 2.86
CA THR A 202 3.77 -0.56 3.43
C THR A 202 4.81 -1.66 3.23
N TRP A 203 4.84 -2.67 4.09
CA TRP A 203 5.90 -3.69 4.04
C TRP A 203 5.85 -4.54 2.76
N GLU A 204 4.66 -4.86 2.24
CA GLU A 204 4.51 -5.63 1.00
C GLU A 204 4.88 -4.81 -0.24
N ALA A 205 4.59 -3.50 -0.28
CA ALA A 205 5.02 -2.64 -1.38
C ALA A 205 6.55 -2.49 -1.42
N GLN A 206 7.19 -2.39 -0.24
CA GLN A 206 8.65 -2.41 -0.12
C GLN A 206 9.21 -3.77 -0.53
N LEU A 207 8.57 -4.87 -0.11
CA LEU A 207 8.98 -6.22 -0.45
C LEU A 207 8.88 -6.48 -1.96
N SER A 208 7.82 -6.00 -2.62
CA SER A 208 7.69 -6.09 -4.08
C SER A 208 8.85 -5.41 -4.80
N ARG A 209 9.18 -4.17 -4.42
CA ARG A 209 10.31 -3.45 -5.03
C ARG A 209 11.67 -4.08 -4.72
N ALA A 210 11.83 -4.71 -3.55
CA ALA A 210 13.09 -5.32 -3.12
C ALA A 210 13.33 -6.72 -3.68
N SER A 211 12.26 -7.44 -4.07
CA SER A 211 12.34 -8.83 -4.52
C SER A 211 11.99 -9.04 -5.99
N GLY A 212 11.23 -8.11 -6.59
CA GLY A 212 10.70 -8.28 -7.94
C GLY A 212 9.43 -9.13 -8.04
N TYR A 213 8.88 -9.62 -6.91
CA TYR A 213 7.60 -10.33 -6.88
C TYR A 213 6.43 -9.39 -6.59
N ASN A 214 5.24 -9.73 -7.13
CA ASN A 214 4.01 -8.98 -6.93
C ASN A 214 3.30 -9.40 -5.63
N PHE A 215 3.59 -8.74 -4.53
CA PHE A 215 2.90 -8.91 -3.25
C PHE A 215 1.63 -8.03 -3.22
N ILE A 216 0.48 -8.67 -3.39
CA ILE A 216 -0.83 -8.03 -3.54
C ILE A 216 -1.44 -7.74 -2.17
N ASN A 217 -1.64 -6.48 -1.85
CA ASN A 217 -2.19 -6.04 -0.56
C ASN A 217 -3.68 -6.34 -0.43
N LEU A 218 -4.02 -7.19 0.52
CA LEU A 218 -5.38 -7.51 0.95
C LEU A 218 -5.52 -7.30 2.47
N GLY A 219 -5.01 -6.19 2.97
CA GLY A 219 -5.09 -5.82 4.37
C GLY A 219 -6.47 -5.28 4.77
N PHE A 220 -6.97 -5.71 5.93
CA PHE A 220 -8.25 -5.32 6.52
C PHE A 220 -8.05 -4.85 7.96
N SER A 221 -7.89 -3.55 8.15
CA SER A 221 -7.62 -2.92 9.45
C SER A 221 -8.65 -3.29 10.51
N GLY A 222 -8.21 -3.94 11.60
CA GLY A 222 -9.07 -4.39 12.70
C GLY A 222 -9.94 -5.62 12.38
N ASN A 223 -9.96 -6.08 11.13
CA ASN A 223 -10.93 -7.06 10.62
C ASN A 223 -10.33 -8.38 10.15
N CYS A 224 -9.02 -8.57 10.23
CA CYS A 224 -8.36 -9.84 9.93
C CYS A 224 -8.42 -10.77 11.14
N LYS A 225 -9.46 -11.62 11.25
CA LYS A 225 -9.71 -12.50 12.41
C LYS A 225 -9.99 -13.95 12.02
N LEU A 226 -9.42 -14.41 10.91
CA LEU A 226 -9.57 -15.77 10.37
C LEU A 226 -11.05 -16.14 10.11
N GLN A 227 -11.84 -15.18 9.66
CA GLN A 227 -13.26 -15.42 9.37
C GLN A 227 -13.40 -16.33 8.13
N PRO A 228 -14.32 -17.33 8.14
CA PRO A 228 -14.51 -18.26 7.03
C PRO A 228 -14.82 -17.56 5.69
N TYR A 229 -15.68 -16.53 5.70
CA TYR A 229 -16.03 -15.81 4.49
C TYR A 229 -14.85 -15.09 3.81
N PHE A 230 -13.79 -14.74 4.53
CA PHE A 230 -12.57 -14.24 3.88
C PHE A 230 -11.82 -15.35 3.14
N ALA A 231 -11.81 -16.58 3.66
CA ALA A 231 -11.23 -17.71 2.91
C ALA A 231 -12.01 -17.92 1.60
N ASP A 232 -13.33 -17.89 1.65
CA ASP A 232 -14.19 -18.04 0.46
C ASP A 232 -13.94 -16.91 -0.55
N ALA A 233 -13.96 -15.65 -0.10
CA ALA A 233 -13.70 -14.48 -0.95
C ALA A 233 -12.31 -14.50 -1.61
N LEU A 234 -11.28 -14.96 -0.88
CA LEU A 234 -9.93 -15.08 -1.40
C LEU A 234 -9.79 -16.24 -2.41
N LEU A 235 -10.52 -17.31 -2.21
CA LEU A 235 -10.49 -18.50 -3.08
C LEU A 235 -11.36 -18.38 -4.33
N ASP A 236 -12.34 -17.47 -4.34
CA ASP A 236 -13.16 -17.16 -5.52
C ASP A 236 -12.37 -16.36 -6.60
N ALA A 237 -11.24 -15.78 -6.24
CA ALA A 237 -10.37 -15.05 -7.16
C ALA A 237 -9.53 -16.00 -8.04
N PRO A 238 -8.95 -15.47 -9.15
CA PRO A 238 -7.99 -16.22 -9.95
C PRO A 238 -6.84 -16.79 -9.11
N ALA A 239 -6.30 -17.94 -9.55
CA ALA A 239 -5.20 -18.59 -8.84
C ALA A 239 -4.02 -17.64 -8.59
N VAL A 240 -3.41 -17.79 -7.42
CA VAL A 240 -2.18 -17.13 -7.02
C VAL A 240 -1.09 -18.16 -6.77
N ASP A 241 0.15 -17.72 -6.83
CA ASP A 241 1.31 -18.60 -6.67
C ASP A 241 1.61 -18.91 -5.20
N ALA A 242 1.23 -17.99 -4.30
CA ALA A 242 1.35 -18.14 -2.86
C ALA A 242 0.36 -17.26 -2.09
N PHE A 243 0.07 -17.65 -0.84
CA PHE A 243 -0.59 -16.80 0.13
C PHE A 243 0.35 -16.45 1.28
N VAL A 244 0.36 -15.18 1.68
CA VAL A 244 1.03 -14.70 2.89
C VAL A 244 -0.02 -14.14 3.85
N PHE A 245 0.02 -14.56 5.11
CA PHE A 245 -0.99 -14.24 6.12
C PHE A 245 -0.39 -13.48 7.31
N ASP A 246 -0.68 -12.18 7.44
CA ASP A 246 -0.53 -11.39 8.67
C ASP A 246 -1.82 -11.52 9.50
N ALA A 247 -2.08 -12.70 10.05
CA ALA A 247 -3.40 -13.09 10.53
C ALA A 247 -3.58 -13.06 12.06
N PHE A 248 -2.54 -12.74 12.85
CA PHE A 248 -2.58 -12.90 14.31
C PHE A 248 -2.66 -11.60 15.11
N SER A 249 -2.70 -10.45 14.43
CA SER A 249 -2.80 -9.14 15.07
C SER A 249 -4.17 -8.86 15.70
N ASN A 250 -5.24 -9.23 15.01
CA ASN A 250 -6.61 -8.86 15.39
C ASN A 250 -7.36 -9.93 16.19
N PRO A 251 -7.23 -11.24 15.94
CA PRO A 251 -8.04 -12.23 16.63
C PRO A 251 -7.63 -12.34 18.11
N SER A 252 -8.61 -12.77 18.94
CA SER A 252 -8.33 -13.24 20.30
C SER A 252 -7.71 -14.64 20.27
N PRO A 253 -7.06 -15.09 21.37
CA PRO A 253 -6.59 -16.46 21.49
C PRO A 253 -7.67 -17.51 21.18
N ASP A 254 -8.91 -17.30 21.64
CA ASP A 254 -10.01 -18.22 21.40
C ASP A 254 -10.42 -18.25 19.93
N GLN A 255 -10.47 -17.10 19.25
CA GLN A 255 -10.71 -17.04 17.81
C GLN A 255 -9.62 -17.77 17.01
N VAL A 256 -8.36 -17.69 17.44
CA VAL A 256 -7.27 -18.45 16.79
C VAL A 256 -7.49 -19.95 16.97
N ARG A 257 -7.79 -20.42 18.21
CA ARG A 257 -8.06 -21.84 18.49
C ARG A 257 -9.25 -22.39 17.70
N GLU A 258 -10.31 -21.59 17.58
CA GLU A 258 -11.53 -21.97 16.89
C GLU A 258 -11.37 -22.00 15.36
N ARG A 259 -10.65 -21.00 14.78
CA ARG A 259 -10.76 -20.68 13.36
C ARG A 259 -9.53 -21.05 12.53
N LEU A 260 -8.33 -21.14 13.12
CA LEU A 260 -7.10 -21.31 12.35
C LEU A 260 -7.11 -22.60 11.52
N GLU A 261 -7.39 -23.74 12.14
CA GLU A 261 -7.34 -25.01 11.41
C GLU A 261 -8.44 -25.11 10.34
N PRO A 262 -9.72 -24.76 10.57
CA PRO A 262 -10.71 -24.70 9.52
C PRO A 262 -10.30 -23.76 8.36
N PHE A 263 -9.73 -22.60 8.67
CA PHE A 263 -9.24 -21.64 7.66
C PHE A 263 -8.13 -22.25 6.80
N VAL A 264 -7.07 -22.80 7.42
CA VAL A 264 -5.96 -23.48 6.72
C VAL A 264 -6.47 -24.61 5.85
N ARG A 265 -7.32 -25.48 6.40
CA ARG A 265 -7.89 -26.63 5.70
C ARG A 265 -8.67 -26.23 4.44
N THR A 266 -9.39 -25.11 4.48
CA THR A 266 -10.13 -24.59 3.33
C THR A 266 -9.17 -24.25 2.19
N PHE A 267 -8.05 -23.57 2.47
CA PHE A 267 -7.04 -23.25 1.45
C PHE A 267 -6.32 -24.49 0.92
N VAL A 268 -5.83 -25.37 1.80
CA VAL A 268 -5.12 -26.58 1.41
C VAL A 268 -6.00 -27.47 0.51
N LYS A 269 -7.29 -27.58 0.83
CA LYS A 269 -8.24 -28.34 0.00
C LYS A 269 -8.51 -27.68 -1.35
N ALA A 270 -8.66 -26.36 -1.39
CA ALA A 270 -9.01 -25.63 -2.61
C ALA A 270 -7.81 -25.37 -3.54
N ARG A 271 -6.62 -25.25 -2.98
CA ARG A 271 -5.36 -24.93 -3.69
C ARG A 271 -4.23 -25.86 -3.24
N PRO A 272 -4.32 -27.17 -3.52
CA PRO A 272 -3.26 -28.10 -3.15
C PRO A 272 -1.94 -27.74 -3.84
N GLY A 273 -0.83 -27.78 -3.11
CA GLY A 273 0.50 -27.45 -3.60
C GLY A 273 0.80 -25.93 -3.68
N VAL A 274 -0.11 -25.06 -3.22
CA VAL A 274 0.15 -23.62 -3.10
C VAL A 274 0.62 -23.31 -1.67
N PRO A 275 1.79 -22.69 -1.49
CA PRO A 275 2.30 -22.41 -0.15
C PRO A 275 1.46 -21.37 0.60
N LEU A 276 1.17 -21.68 1.86
CA LEU A 276 0.47 -20.84 2.81
C LEU A 276 1.47 -20.36 3.87
N ILE A 277 1.92 -19.12 3.76
CA ILE A 277 2.99 -18.56 4.58
C ILE A 277 2.37 -17.66 5.65
N PHE A 278 2.33 -18.12 6.88
CA PHE A 278 1.89 -17.34 8.03
C PHE A 278 3.07 -16.60 8.65
N ILE A 279 2.89 -15.32 8.98
CA ILE A 279 3.92 -14.49 9.61
C ILE A 279 3.49 -14.07 11.02
N GLN A 280 4.44 -14.09 11.95
CA GLN A 280 4.22 -13.68 13.31
C GLN A 280 4.00 -12.17 13.39
N THR A 281 3.06 -11.75 14.22
CA THR A 281 2.83 -10.33 14.51
C THR A 281 4.07 -9.69 15.13
N ILE A 282 4.43 -8.52 14.66
CA ILE A 282 5.55 -7.73 15.19
C ILE A 282 5.31 -7.28 16.64
N TYR A 283 6.38 -6.88 17.30
CA TYR A 283 6.32 -6.29 18.62
C TYR A 283 5.55 -4.95 18.60
N ARG A 284 4.78 -4.70 19.63
CA ARG A 284 4.04 -3.46 19.84
C ARG A 284 4.64 -2.68 21.01
N GLU A 285 5.09 -1.48 20.79
CA GLU A 285 5.79 -0.67 21.77
C GLU A 285 4.92 -0.30 23.00
N LYS A 286 3.61 -0.28 22.86
CA LYS A 286 2.68 -0.17 24.00
C LYS A 286 2.90 -1.20 25.11
N ARG A 287 3.55 -2.32 24.79
CA ARG A 287 3.85 -3.38 25.77
C ARG A 287 4.85 -2.93 26.82
N ASN A 288 5.74 -1.99 26.50
CA ASN A 288 6.86 -1.59 27.34
C ASN A 288 6.40 -1.06 28.72
N PHE A 289 5.29 -0.31 28.74
CA PHE A 289 4.81 0.37 29.94
C PHE A 289 3.35 0.05 30.31
N SER A 290 2.76 -0.99 29.72
CA SER A 290 1.41 -1.46 30.03
C SER A 290 1.40 -2.95 30.33
N PRO A 291 1.49 -3.36 31.60
CA PRO A 291 1.54 -4.78 31.99
C PRO A 291 0.34 -5.60 31.46
N SER A 292 -0.87 -5.07 31.57
CA SER A 292 -2.08 -5.76 31.08
C SER A 292 -2.11 -5.90 29.55
N TYR A 293 -1.62 -4.89 28.84
CA TYR A 293 -1.47 -4.95 27.39
C TYR A 293 -0.39 -5.98 27.01
N ASN A 294 0.73 -5.99 27.72
CA ASN A 294 1.81 -6.94 27.49
C ASN A 294 1.34 -8.38 27.70
N GLU A 295 0.65 -8.69 28.79
CA GLU A 295 0.13 -10.04 29.04
C GLU A 295 -0.88 -10.48 27.97
N ARG A 296 -1.74 -9.58 27.51
CA ARG A 296 -2.66 -9.87 26.41
C ARG A 296 -1.94 -10.22 25.10
N GLU A 297 -0.96 -9.40 24.71
CA GLU A 297 -0.20 -9.62 23.46
C GLU A 297 0.70 -10.86 23.56
N LYS A 298 1.25 -11.15 24.75
CA LYS A 298 1.98 -12.37 25.04
C LYS A 298 1.09 -13.60 24.86
N GLY A 299 -0.10 -13.61 25.46
CA GLY A 299 -1.05 -14.72 25.32
C GLY A 299 -1.50 -14.96 23.88
N LYS A 300 -1.69 -13.88 23.08
CA LYS A 300 -1.98 -13.99 21.64
C LYS A 300 -0.83 -14.65 20.88
N ARG A 301 0.40 -14.20 21.15
CA ARG A 301 1.60 -14.74 20.50
C ARG A 301 1.82 -16.21 20.86
N GLU A 302 1.75 -16.57 22.12
CA GLU A 302 1.91 -17.96 22.59
C GLU A 302 0.87 -18.89 21.96
N THR A 303 -0.39 -18.41 21.85
CA THR A 303 -1.45 -19.18 21.19
C THR A 303 -1.17 -19.34 19.70
N ALA A 304 -0.77 -18.27 18.99
CA ALA A 304 -0.42 -18.36 17.58
C ALA A 304 0.76 -19.32 17.34
N ASP A 305 1.83 -19.19 18.13
CA ASP A 305 3.01 -20.07 18.05
C ASP A 305 2.65 -21.56 18.25
N ALA A 306 1.84 -21.85 19.28
CA ALA A 306 1.42 -23.22 19.57
C ALA A 306 0.55 -23.82 18.46
N MET A 307 -0.43 -23.05 17.97
CA MET A 307 -1.34 -23.50 16.92
C MET A 307 -0.62 -23.63 15.57
N MET A 308 0.26 -22.69 15.23
CA MET A 308 1.00 -22.75 13.97
C MET A 308 1.98 -23.91 13.90
N ARG A 309 2.63 -24.30 15.01
CA ARG A 309 3.44 -25.54 15.04
C ARG A 309 2.63 -26.77 14.65
N GLN A 310 1.41 -26.89 15.14
CA GLN A 310 0.52 -27.99 14.76
C GLN A 310 0.13 -27.93 13.27
N MET A 311 -0.12 -26.72 12.73
CA MET A 311 -0.46 -26.57 11.31
C MET A 311 0.71 -26.94 10.40
N VAL A 312 1.93 -26.51 10.72
CA VAL A 312 3.15 -26.84 9.97
C VAL A 312 3.44 -28.34 10.02
N GLU A 313 3.24 -29.00 11.17
CA GLU A 313 3.39 -30.45 11.30
C GLU A 313 2.35 -31.23 10.49
N LYS A 314 1.13 -30.71 10.42
CA LYS A 314 -0.01 -31.40 9.80
C LYS A 314 -0.09 -31.19 8.28
N TYR A 315 0.32 -30.02 7.77
CA TYR A 315 0.13 -29.60 6.39
C TYR A 315 1.47 -29.23 5.74
N PRO A 316 1.97 -29.97 4.73
CA PRO A 316 3.30 -29.79 4.17
C PRO A 316 3.51 -28.44 3.46
N ASP A 317 2.43 -27.81 2.96
CA ASP A 317 2.50 -26.52 2.26
C ASP A 317 2.23 -25.32 3.20
N VAL A 318 2.20 -25.54 4.52
CA VAL A 318 2.00 -24.50 5.53
C VAL A 318 3.32 -24.13 6.19
N TYR A 319 3.63 -22.85 6.23
CA TYR A 319 4.87 -22.30 6.78
C TYR A 319 4.58 -21.30 7.89
N TRP A 320 5.44 -21.29 8.91
CA TRP A 320 5.39 -20.31 10.00
C TRP A 320 6.69 -19.53 10.07
N ILE A 321 6.62 -18.22 9.80
CA ILE A 321 7.76 -17.31 9.86
C ILE A 321 7.66 -16.50 11.15
N THR A 322 8.65 -16.66 12.02
CA THR A 322 8.78 -15.87 13.23
C THR A 322 9.63 -14.64 12.95
N THR A 323 9.12 -13.46 13.31
CA THR A 323 9.87 -12.22 13.21
C THR A 323 10.85 -12.11 14.36
N THR A 324 12.13 -12.00 14.05
CA THR A 324 13.20 -11.83 15.06
C THR A 324 13.35 -10.39 15.51
N SER A 325 13.02 -9.44 14.64
CA SER A 325 12.97 -8.01 14.97
C SER A 325 11.65 -7.71 15.68
N ALA A 326 11.59 -8.10 16.93
CA ALA A 326 10.43 -7.81 17.74
C ALA A 326 10.16 -6.31 17.77
N ALA A 327 11.16 -5.52 18.11
CA ALA A 327 11.10 -4.06 18.14
C ALA A 327 12.26 -3.49 17.32
N SER A 328 12.16 -2.23 16.93
CA SER A 328 13.35 -1.53 16.46
C SER A 328 14.39 -1.44 17.59
N PRO A 329 15.68 -1.38 17.27
CA PRO A 329 16.73 -1.23 18.28
C PRO A 329 16.55 0.00 19.19
N THR A 330 15.83 1.03 18.71
CA THR A 330 15.57 2.27 19.42
C THR A 330 14.20 2.33 20.07
N HIS A 331 13.32 1.35 19.82
CA HIS A 331 11.91 1.36 20.25
C HIS A 331 11.07 2.53 19.71
N GLU A 332 11.48 3.16 18.60
CA GLU A 332 10.85 4.36 18.04
C GLU A 332 10.14 4.11 16.69
N ALA A 333 10.19 2.90 16.15
CA ALA A 333 9.67 2.55 14.82
C ALA A 333 8.14 2.35 14.82
N THR A 334 7.39 3.28 15.40
CA THR A 334 5.94 3.20 15.56
C THR A 334 5.27 4.56 15.48
N SER A 335 4.05 4.60 14.93
CA SER A 335 3.23 5.80 14.84
C SER A 335 2.39 6.07 16.10
N ASP A 336 1.99 5.02 16.83
CA ASP A 336 1.03 5.10 17.94
C ASP A 336 1.29 4.06 19.05
N GLY A 337 2.46 3.44 19.04
CA GLY A 337 2.84 2.36 19.96
C GLY A 337 2.28 0.98 19.56
N SER A 338 1.46 0.89 18.52
CA SER A 338 0.88 -0.35 18.00
C SER A 338 1.25 -0.59 16.54
N HIS A 339 1.15 0.43 15.70
CA HIS A 339 1.39 0.34 14.27
C HIS A 339 2.79 0.83 13.92
N PRO A 340 3.51 0.13 13.04
CA PRO A 340 4.78 0.61 12.52
C PRO A 340 4.61 1.95 11.80
N ASP A 341 5.61 2.79 11.87
CA ASP A 341 5.81 3.86 10.91
C ASP A 341 6.53 3.33 9.64
N SER A 342 6.96 4.21 8.74
CA SER A 342 7.67 3.80 7.52
C SER A 342 8.98 3.06 7.80
N TYR A 343 9.69 3.45 8.85
CA TYR A 343 10.92 2.77 9.28
C TYR A 343 10.62 1.40 9.87
N GLY A 344 9.59 1.30 10.71
CA GLY A 344 9.14 0.03 11.28
C GLY A 344 8.67 -0.95 10.21
N TYR A 345 7.97 -0.49 9.19
CA TYR A 345 7.60 -1.32 8.04
C TYR A 345 8.81 -1.82 7.24
N MET A 346 9.85 -0.99 7.09
CA MET A 346 11.10 -1.40 6.45
C MET A 346 11.80 -2.49 7.27
N LEU A 347 11.92 -2.32 8.58
CA LEU A 347 12.51 -3.33 9.48
C LEU A 347 11.73 -4.64 9.44
N TRP A 348 10.41 -4.57 9.41
CA TRP A 348 9.58 -5.78 9.32
C TRP A 348 9.79 -6.46 7.97
N MET A 349 9.71 -5.72 6.87
CA MET A 349 9.96 -6.25 5.53
C MET A 349 11.32 -6.96 5.46
N GLU A 350 12.38 -6.33 5.94
CA GLU A 350 13.72 -6.95 5.95
C GLU A 350 13.76 -8.24 6.80
N SER A 351 13.02 -8.29 7.90
CA SER A 351 12.99 -9.49 8.77
C SER A 351 12.27 -10.69 8.16
N VAL A 352 11.29 -10.45 7.28
CA VAL A 352 10.49 -11.52 6.66
C VAL A 352 10.91 -11.83 5.21
N LYS A 353 11.65 -10.95 4.56
CA LYS A 353 12.05 -11.07 3.16
C LYS A 353 12.75 -12.40 2.85
N ALA A 354 13.87 -12.67 3.50
CA ALA A 354 14.65 -13.87 3.22
C ALA A 354 13.84 -15.17 3.45
N PRO A 355 13.16 -15.36 4.60
CA PRO A 355 12.38 -16.59 4.81
C PRO A 355 11.17 -16.72 3.88
N ILE A 356 10.50 -15.62 3.48
CA ILE A 356 9.43 -15.68 2.49
C ILE A 356 10.00 -16.14 1.13
N LEU A 357 11.09 -15.51 0.66
CA LEU A 357 11.72 -15.87 -0.61
C LEU A 357 12.24 -17.31 -0.61
N GLU A 358 12.78 -17.79 0.49
CA GLU A 358 13.18 -19.20 0.62
C GLU A 358 12.00 -20.16 0.39
N VAL A 359 10.82 -19.84 0.93
CA VAL A 359 9.62 -20.65 0.67
C VAL A 359 9.23 -20.55 -0.80
N LEU A 360 9.15 -19.34 -1.38
CA LEU A 360 8.76 -19.17 -2.79
C LEU A 360 9.69 -19.96 -3.72
N HIS A 361 10.99 -19.90 -3.50
CA HIS A 361 11.98 -20.66 -4.32
C HIS A 361 11.80 -22.18 -4.23
N LYS A 362 11.32 -22.73 -3.09
CA LYS A 362 10.99 -24.17 -2.97
C LYS A 362 9.86 -24.59 -3.93
N TYR A 363 9.00 -23.64 -4.32
CA TYR A 363 7.89 -23.86 -5.27
C TYR A 363 8.23 -23.42 -6.70
N GLY A 364 9.49 -23.06 -6.98
CA GLY A 364 9.95 -22.72 -8.32
C GLY A 364 9.61 -21.29 -8.75
N LEU A 365 9.29 -20.43 -7.80
CA LEU A 365 9.03 -19.02 -8.02
C LEU A 365 10.30 -18.20 -7.92
#